data_9ecdd6399f5a7495e4b5b489bcc047ca
#
_entry.id   9ecdd6399f5a7495e4b5b489bcc047ca
#
_cell.length_a   1.000
_cell.length_b   1.000
_cell.length_c   1.000
_cell.angle_alpha   90.00
_cell.angle_beta   90.00
_cell.angle_gamma   90.00
#
_symmetry.space_group_name_H-M   'P 1'
#
loop_
_entity.id
_entity.type
_entity.pdbx_description
1 polymer ?
#
loop_
_entity_poly.entity_id
_entity_poly.type
_entity_poly.pdbx_seq_one_letter_code
_entity_poly.pdbx_strand_id
1 'polypeptide(L)'
;MRASYDVAIAGGGIVGAACAEACAAAGLSVAVAEPGPIGGGATAAGMGHVVVMDDSPAQLALTQYSRALWIERMAELPPEVEYLPCGTIWVAADEEEMQECRRKAAVAQAQGVAAKVLDGRQLAEAEPHLRPGLAGGLLVPDDSTIYPPCAARWLLERSRADMIREAAAAIAPGEIRLRNGGKISAGVAVNATGAWSPELTPGIEVRKRKGHLAITDRYPGFVRHVLVELGYLKSAHSLTSDSVAFNAQPRRTGQVLLGSSRQFGVEDGAIEAAMLRRMLDRCQEYMPELAALTAIRTWTGFRAATPDKLPLIGPTADPRLYLATGHEGLGITTSLATGQLVAAQICGRATAIPAEPYLPGRKQEAH
;
A
#
# COMPACT_ATOMS: atom_id res chain seq x y z
N MET A 1 -31.62 0.49 -2.87
CA MET A 1 -30.86 0.86 -1.65
C MET A 1 -31.70 0.57 -0.43
N ARG A 2 -31.08 0.11 0.65
CA ARG A 2 -31.76 -0.12 1.95
C ARG A 2 -32.02 1.21 2.65
N ALA A 3 -32.96 1.24 3.60
CA ALA A 3 -33.22 2.44 4.40
C ALA A 3 -32.03 2.78 5.34
N SER A 4 -31.29 1.76 5.79
CA SER A 4 -30.09 1.88 6.60
C SER A 4 -29.19 0.65 6.40
N TYR A 5 -27.92 0.79 6.72
CA TYR A 5 -26.89 -0.25 6.68
C TYR A 5 -26.27 -0.45 8.06
N ASP A 6 -25.58 -1.55 8.28
CA ASP A 6 -24.74 -1.71 9.47
C ASP A 6 -23.48 -0.87 9.31
N VAL A 7 -22.89 -0.83 8.09
CA VAL A 7 -21.66 -0.09 7.80
C VAL A 7 -21.80 0.70 6.49
N ALA A 8 -21.44 1.97 6.53
CA ALA A 8 -21.26 2.81 5.34
C ALA A 8 -19.79 3.22 5.19
N ILE A 9 -19.22 3.01 4.02
CA ILE A 9 -17.80 3.27 3.74
C ILE A 9 -17.67 4.36 2.70
N ALA A 10 -16.92 5.42 2.98
CA ALA A 10 -16.49 6.39 1.99
C ALA A 10 -15.13 6.01 1.42
N GLY A 11 -15.06 5.77 0.11
CA GLY A 11 -13.87 5.38 -0.63
C GLY A 11 -13.87 3.92 -1.08
N GLY A 12 -13.81 3.72 -2.41
CA GLY A 12 -13.71 2.42 -3.08
C GLY A 12 -12.27 2.06 -3.49
N GLY A 13 -11.25 2.57 -2.79
CA GLY A 13 -9.87 2.11 -2.89
C GLY A 13 -9.71 0.71 -2.30
N ILE A 14 -8.51 0.11 -2.41
CA ILE A 14 -8.27 -1.26 -1.95
C ILE A 14 -8.51 -1.42 -0.44
N VAL A 15 -8.26 -0.39 0.37
CA VAL A 15 -8.53 -0.40 1.81
C VAL A 15 -10.02 -0.41 2.09
N GLY A 16 -10.81 0.49 1.46
CA GLY A 16 -12.26 0.51 1.60
C GLY A 16 -12.91 -0.77 1.09
N ALA A 17 -12.39 -1.33 -0.01
CA ALA A 17 -12.83 -2.61 -0.56
C ALA A 17 -12.58 -3.78 0.41
N ALA A 18 -11.42 -3.82 1.06
CA ALA A 18 -11.09 -4.82 2.06
C ALA A 18 -11.96 -4.66 3.33
N CYS A 19 -12.25 -3.42 3.76
CA CYS A 19 -13.19 -3.17 4.86
C CYS A 19 -14.60 -3.66 4.50
N ALA A 20 -15.06 -3.40 3.26
CA ALA A 20 -16.36 -3.86 2.81
C ALA A 20 -16.46 -5.38 2.80
N GLU A 21 -15.44 -6.07 2.26
CA GLU A 21 -15.40 -7.54 2.20
C GLU A 21 -15.39 -8.15 3.62
N ALA A 22 -14.53 -7.64 4.51
CA ALA A 22 -14.43 -8.17 5.86
C ALA A 22 -15.71 -7.93 6.68
N CYS A 23 -16.32 -6.75 6.59
CA CYS A 23 -17.60 -6.46 7.24
C CYS A 23 -18.73 -7.35 6.71
N ALA A 24 -18.81 -7.53 5.39
CA ALA A 24 -19.81 -8.41 4.78
C ALA A 24 -19.60 -9.88 5.17
N ALA A 25 -18.37 -10.36 5.22
CA ALA A 25 -18.03 -11.69 5.71
C ALA A 25 -18.39 -11.89 7.19
N ALA A 26 -18.39 -10.81 7.98
CA ALA A 26 -18.88 -10.83 9.37
C ALA A 26 -20.42 -10.80 9.49
N GLY A 27 -21.16 -10.76 8.37
CA GLY A 27 -22.62 -10.75 8.31
C GLY A 27 -23.25 -9.36 8.32
N LEU A 28 -22.46 -8.29 8.20
CA LEU A 28 -22.94 -6.91 8.20
C LEU A 28 -23.41 -6.48 6.81
N SER A 29 -24.46 -5.69 6.76
CA SER A 29 -24.90 -5.01 5.52
C SER A 29 -24.03 -3.79 5.26
N VAL A 30 -23.49 -3.67 4.03
CA VAL A 30 -22.48 -2.66 3.69
C VAL A 30 -22.93 -1.81 2.50
N ALA A 31 -22.71 -0.49 2.58
CA ALA A 31 -22.76 0.42 1.46
C ALA A 31 -21.39 1.09 1.26
N VAL A 32 -20.98 1.30 0.00
CA VAL A 32 -19.74 1.98 -0.35
C VAL A 32 -20.02 3.16 -1.27
N ALA A 33 -19.62 4.37 -0.85
CA ALA A 33 -19.67 5.57 -1.68
C ALA A 33 -18.33 5.79 -2.38
N GLU A 34 -18.33 5.75 -3.73
CA GLU A 34 -17.13 5.99 -4.56
C GLU A 34 -17.55 6.68 -5.88
N PRO A 35 -17.15 7.93 -6.12
CA PRO A 35 -17.54 8.67 -7.31
C PRO A 35 -16.85 8.20 -8.58
N GLY A 36 -15.62 7.69 -8.44
CA GLY A 36 -14.76 7.32 -9.56
C GLY A 36 -14.69 5.82 -9.84
N PRO A 37 -13.73 5.41 -10.65
CA PRO A 37 -13.41 4.00 -10.83
C PRO A 37 -12.99 3.34 -9.50
N ILE A 38 -13.43 2.12 -9.28
CA ILE A 38 -12.99 1.32 -8.13
C ILE A 38 -11.47 1.20 -8.17
N GLY A 39 -10.83 1.48 -7.03
CA GLY A 39 -9.37 1.47 -6.95
C GLY A 39 -8.69 2.61 -7.73
N GLY A 40 -9.41 3.67 -8.13
CA GLY A 40 -8.90 4.73 -9.01
C GLY A 40 -7.90 5.71 -8.39
N GLY A 41 -7.84 5.81 -7.06
CA GLY A 41 -6.94 6.74 -6.34
C GLY A 41 -5.51 6.20 -6.18
N ALA A 42 -4.97 6.27 -4.96
CA ALA A 42 -3.64 5.74 -4.61
C ALA A 42 -3.48 4.26 -4.98
N THR A 43 -4.56 3.49 -5.00
CA THR A 43 -4.59 2.09 -5.41
C THR A 43 -4.14 1.91 -6.86
N ALA A 44 -4.70 2.68 -7.81
CA ALA A 44 -4.29 2.63 -9.22
C ALA A 44 -2.90 3.22 -9.46
N ALA A 45 -2.50 4.17 -8.63
CA ALA A 45 -1.19 4.80 -8.71
C ALA A 45 -0.09 3.99 -8.00
N GLY A 46 -0.44 2.96 -7.23
CA GLY A 46 0.51 2.13 -6.49
C GLY A 46 1.20 1.07 -7.35
N MET A 47 2.32 0.58 -6.87
CA MET A 47 3.12 -0.44 -7.58
C MET A 47 2.55 -1.86 -7.45
N GLY A 48 1.71 -2.13 -6.47
CA GLY A 48 1.12 -3.47 -6.30
C GLY A 48 1.92 -4.38 -5.36
N HIS A 49 2.87 -3.87 -4.62
CA HIS A 49 3.73 -4.64 -3.73
C HIS A 49 2.96 -5.16 -2.51
N VAL A 50 3.07 -6.45 -2.24
CA VAL A 50 2.64 -7.13 -1.01
C VAL A 50 3.90 -7.59 -0.29
N VAL A 51 4.31 -6.85 0.73
CA VAL A 51 5.63 -6.89 1.34
C VAL A 51 5.56 -6.91 2.86
N VAL A 52 6.51 -7.55 3.52
CA VAL A 52 6.71 -7.39 4.96
C VAL A 52 7.71 -6.26 5.22
N MET A 53 7.32 -5.35 6.12
CA MET A 53 8.13 -4.20 6.53
C MET A 53 8.35 -4.22 8.03
N ASP A 54 9.55 -3.80 8.47
CA ASP A 54 10.02 -3.91 9.85
C ASP A 54 10.51 -2.57 10.44
N ASP A 55 9.97 -1.43 9.98
CA ASP A 55 10.34 -0.11 10.52
C ASP A 55 9.91 0.06 11.99
N SER A 56 8.90 -0.72 12.42
CA SER A 56 8.51 -0.86 13.82
C SER A 56 7.86 -2.23 14.06
N PRO A 57 7.80 -2.71 15.33
CA PRO A 57 7.10 -3.95 15.66
C PRO A 57 5.62 -3.94 15.22
N ALA A 58 4.94 -2.81 15.34
CA ALA A 58 3.57 -2.67 14.89
C ALA A 58 3.44 -2.77 13.36
N GLN A 59 4.34 -2.11 12.62
CA GLN A 59 4.34 -2.22 11.16
C GLN A 59 4.62 -3.66 10.71
N LEU A 60 5.57 -4.34 11.34
CA LEU A 60 5.88 -5.74 11.07
C LEU A 60 4.65 -6.64 11.32
N ALA A 61 3.99 -6.50 12.46
CA ALA A 61 2.80 -7.28 12.78
C ALA A 61 1.68 -7.08 11.75
N LEU A 62 1.40 -5.84 11.36
CA LEU A 62 0.35 -5.52 10.40
C LEU A 62 0.67 -6.05 9.01
N THR A 63 1.90 -5.84 8.52
CA THR A 63 2.29 -6.27 7.18
C THR A 63 2.40 -7.79 7.08
N GLN A 64 2.93 -8.45 8.10
CA GLN A 64 3.03 -9.92 8.17
C GLN A 64 1.65 -10.57 8.20
N TYR A 65 0.76 -10.09 9.07
CA TYR A 65 -0.61 -10.60 9.14
C TYR A 65 -1.36 -10.41 7.81
N SER A 66 -1.27 -9.22 7.23
CA SER A 66 -1.95 -8.93 5.97
C SER A 66 -1.38 -9.72 4.79
N ARG A 67 -0.06 -9.92 4.73
CA ARG A 67 0.57 -10.77 3.71
C ARG A 67 0.09 -12.22 3.83
N ALA A 68 -0.01 -12.76 5.04
CA ALA A 68 -0.56 -14.10 5.26
C ALA A 68 -1.98 -14.22 4.70
N LEU A 69 -2.85 -13.23 4.95
CA LEU A 69 -4.20 -13.19 4.40
C LEU A 69 -4.22 -13.13 2.86
N TRP A 70 -3.25 -12.43 2.21
CA TRP A 70 -3.10 -12.44 0.75
C TRP A 70 -2.69 -13.81 0.23
N ILE A 71 -1.74 -14.49 0.89
CA ILE A 71 -1.28 -15.84 0.54
C ILE A 71 -2.43 -16.84 0.66
N GLU A 72 -3.21 -16.79 1.72
CA GLU A 72 -4.39 -17.67 1.92
C GLU A 72 -5.41 -17.53 0.77
N ARG A 73 -5.57 -16.31 0.23
CA ARG A 73 -6.51 -16.03 -0.87
C ARG A 73 -5.95 -16.30 -2.26
N MET A 74 -4.68 -16.64 -2.38
CA MET A 74 -3.97 -16.75 -3.67
C MET A 74 -4.69 -17.64 -4.68
N ALA A 75 -5.22 -18.78 -4.24
CA ALA A 75 -5.93 -19.74 -5.11
C ALA A 75 -7.30 -19.22 -5.61
N GLU A 76 -7.88 -18.22 -4.94
CA GLU A 76 -9.17 -17.63 -5.27
C GLU A 76 -9.06 -16.38 -6.15
N LEU A 77 -7.85 -15.83 -6.29
CA LEU A 77 -7.63 -14.60 -7.03
C LEU A 77 -7.85 -14.82 -8.53
N PRO A 78 -8.68 -14.01 -9.18
CA PRO A 78 -8.86 -14.12 -10.63
C PRO A 78 -7.60 -13.66 -11.37
N PRO A 79 -7.38 -14.15 -12.61
CA PRO A 79 -6.17 -13.84 -13.39
C PRO A 79 -5.87 -12.35 -13.56
N GLU A 80 -6.91 -11.50 -13.57
CA GLU A 80 -6.83 -10.04 -13.73
C GLU A 80 -6.16 -9.35 -12.53
N VAL A 81 -6.11 -10.01 -11.38
CA VAL A 81 -5.37 -9.51 -10.19
C VAL A 81 -3.86 -9.64 -10.40
N GLU A 82 -3.43 -10.43 -11.38
CA GLU A 82 -2.01 -10.60 -11.74
C GLU A 82 -1.12 -10.97 -10.54
N TYR A 83 -1.62 -11.77 -9.61
CA TYR A 83 -0.81 -12.21 -8.47
C TYR A 83 0.48 -12.90 -8.97
N LEU A 84 1.63 -12.39 -8.52
CA LEU A 84 2.94 -12.90 -8.89
C LEU A 84 3.81 -13.06 -7.62
N PRO A 85 4.02 -14.30 -7.14
CA PRO A 85 4.91 -14.57 -6.00
C PRO A 85 6.37 -14.53 -6.44
N CYS A 86 6.90 -13.33 -6.65
CA CYS A 86 8.24 -13.12 -7.18
C CYS A 86 9.30 -12.85 -6.11
N GLY A 87 8.91 -12.65 -4.86
CA GLY A 87 9.81 -12.23 -3.79
C GLY A 87 10.29 -10.79 -3.93
N THR A 88 10.91 -10.28 -2.86
CA THR A 88 11.56 -8.97 -2.83
C THR A 88 13.04 -9.14 -2.55
N ILE A 89 13.90 -8.46 -3.30
CA ILE A 89 15.32 -8.31 -2.97
C ILE A 89 15.57 -6.86 -2.59
N TRP A 90 15.96 -6.65 -1.33
CA TRP A 90 16.50 -5.39 -0.84
C TRP A 90 17.98 -5.34 -1.22
N VAL A 91 18.31 -4.53 -2.21
CA VAL A 91 19.64 -4.47 -2.83
C VAL A 91 20.57 -3.64 -1.96
N ALA A 92 21.72 -4.22 -1.57
CA ALA A 92 22.77 -3.57 -0.81
C ALA A 92 23.89 -3.12 -1.75
N ALA A 93 24.19 -1.82 -1.75
CA ALA A 93 25.23 -1.24 -2.60
C ALA A 93 26.64 -1.44 -2.03
N ASP A 94 26.78 -1.53 -0.72
CA ASP A 94 28.05 -1.60 -0.01
C ASP A 94 27.97 -2.53 1.24
N GLU A 95 29.09 -2.67 1.96
CA GLU A 95 29.17 -3.56 3.13
C GLU A 95 28.41 -3.00 4.35
N GLU A 96 28.23 -1.69 4.47
CA GLU A 96 27.39 -1.10 5.52
C GLU A 96 25.93 -1.55 5.35
N GLU A 97 25.44 -1.49 4.12
CA GLU A 97 24.09 -1.97 3.78
C GLU A 97 23.97 -3.50 3.92
N MET A 98 25.04 -4.25 3.65
CA MET A 98 25.08 -5.69 3.93
C MET A 98 24.97 -6.05 5.42
N GLN A 99 25.54 -5.24 6.31
CA GLN A 99 25.33 -5.42 7.76
C GLN A 99 23.87 -5.22 8.12
N GLU A 100 23.21 -4.23 7.53
CA GLU A 100 21.78 -4.02 7.72
C GLU A 100 20.94 -5.16 7.14
N CYS A 101 21.32 -5.74 5.99
CA CYS A 101 20.69 -6.95 5.46
C CYS A 101 20.74 -8.10 6.47
N ARG A 102 21.89 -8.34 7.10
CA ARG A 102 22.06 -9.40 8.11
C ARG A 102 21.19 -9.15 9.34
N ARG A 103 21.15 -7.90 9.82
CA ARG A 103 20.30 -7.50 10.94
C ARG A 103 18.82 -7.73 10.64
N LYS A 104 18.35 -7.26 9.47
CA LYS A 104 16.96 -7.45 9.03
C LYS A 104 16.61 -8.92 8.84
N ALA A 105 17.51 -9.72 8.27
CA ALA A 105 17.32 -11.16 8.14
C ALA A 105 17.10 -11.84 9.50
N ALA A 106 17.91 -11.48 10.49
CA ALA A 106 17.78 -12.03 11.85
C ALA A 106 16.43 -11.63 12.51
N VAL A 107 16.02 -10.37 12.36
CA VAL A 107 14.71 -9.89 12.86
C VAL A 107 13.57 -10.63 12.17
N ALA A 108 13.60 -10.74 10.84
CA ALA A 108 12.58 -11.43 10.05
C ALA A 108 12.46 -12.90 10.46
N GLN A 109 13.58 -13.62 10.55
CA GLN A 109 13.63 -15.03 10.93
C GLN A 109 13.12 -15.25 12.36
N ALA A 110 13.47 -14.38 13.31
CA ALA A 110 12.96 -14.44 14.68
C ALA A 110 11.43 -14.29 14.77
N GLN A 111 10.81 -13.67 13.77
CA GLN A 111 9.36 -13.50 13.64
C GLN A 111 8.72 -14.51 12.66
N GLY A 112 9.44 -15.55 12.25
CA GLY A 112 8.94 -16.58 11.34
C GLY A 112 8.77 -16.13 9.88
N VAL A 113 9.39 -15.01 9.48
CA VAL A 113 9.42 -14.54 8.09
C VAL A 113 10.63 -15.13 7.40
N ALA A 114 10.41 -15.84 6.29
CA ALA A 114 11.50 -16.37 5.47
C ALA A 114 12.32 -15.21 4.89
N ALA A 115 13.62 -15.21 5.14
CA ALA A 115 14.55 -14.21 4.65
C ALA A 115 15.94 -14.84 4.43
N LYS A 116 16.59 -14.48 3.32
CA LYS A 116 17.91 -15.02 2.93
C LYS A 116 18.82 -13.88 2.51
N VAL A 117 19.99 -13.79 3.14
CA VAL A 117 21.06 -12.88 2.71
C VAL A 117 21.73 -13.46 1.46
N LEU A 118 21.84 -12.66 0.41
CA LEU A 118 22.55 -12.97 -0.84
C LEU A 118 23.86 -12.20 -0.87
N ASP A 119 24.96 -12.86 -1.21
CA ASP A 119 26.20 -12.19 -1.58
C ASP A 119 26.11 -11.57 -3.00
N GLY A 120 27.12 -10.79 -3.40
CA GLY A 120 27.13 -10.10 -4.70
C GLY A 120 27.04 -11.04 -5.89
N ARG A 121 27.62 -12.27 -5.81
CA ARG A 121 27.53 -13.29 -6.86
C ARG A 121 26.11 -13.85 -6.95
N GLN A 122 25.54 -14.23 -5.80
CA GLN A 122 24.15 -14.74 -5.73
C GLN A 122 23.13 -13.68 -6.18
N LEU A 123 23.36 -12.41 -5.85
CA LEU A 123 22.53 -11.31 -6.34
C LEU A 123 22.60 -11.19 -7.87
N ALA A 124 23.80 -11.22 -8.47
CA ALA A 124 23.97 -11.15 -9.91
C ALA A 124 23.36 -12.37 -10.65
N GLU A 125 23.40 -13.56 -10.06
CA GLU A 125 22.72 -14.75 -10.59
C GLU A 125 21.18 -14.62 -10.53
N ALA A 126 20.67 -14.04 -9.45
CA ALA A 126 19.24 -13.81 -9.27
C ALA A 126 18.71 -12.73 -10.23
N GLU A 127 19.44 -11.61 -10.37
CA GLU A 127 19.08 -10.42 -11.15
C GLU A 127 20.24 -9.96 -12.05
N PRO A 128 20.38 -10.59 -13.24
CA PRO A 128 21.53 -10.36 -14.13
C PRO A 128 21.67 -8.94 -14.69
N HIS A 129 20.56 -8.16 -14.72
CA HIS A 129 20.55 -6.79 -15.24
C HIS A 129 20.91 -5.74 -14.18
N LEU A 130 21.14 -6.14 -12.92
CA LEU A 130 21.75 -5.24 -11.93
C LEU A 130 23.21 -4.95 -12.29
N ARG A 131 23.66 -3.72 -12.05
CA ARG A 131 25.06 -3.34 -12.29
C ARG A 131 26.02 -4.21 -11.49
N PRO A 132 27.21 -4.47 -12.01
CA PRO A 132 28.28 -5.14 -11.25
C PRO A 132 28.73 -4.30 -10.04
N GLY A 133 29.36 -4.96 -9.07
CA GLY A 133 29.95 -4.33 -7.90
C GLY A 133 28.98 -3.99 -6.77
N LEU A 134 27.73 -4.46 -6.83
CA LEU A 134 26.82 -4.44 -5.69
C LEU A 134 27.26 -5.49 -4.65
N ALA A 135 27.17 -5.13 -3.37
CA ALA A 135 27.67 -5.99 -2.29
C ALA A 135 26.80 -7.25 -2.06
N GLY A 136 25.50 -7.15 -2.32
CA GLY A 136 24.56 -8.26 -2.16
C GLY A 136 23.14 -7.76 -1.90
N GLY A 137 22.38 -8.49 -1.09
CA GLY A 137 21.02 -8.10 -0.76
C GLY A 137 20.33 -9.04 0.23
N LEU A 138 19.10 -8.68 0.57
CA LEU A 138 18.20 -9.49 1.40
C LEU A 138 17.01 -9.94 0.56
N LEU A 139 16.88 -11.23 0.31
CA LEU A 139 15.73 -11.84 -0.34
C LEU A 139 14.66 -12.21 0.70
N VAL A 140 13.43 -11.73 0.49
CA VAL A 140 12.20 -12.15 1.18
C VAL A 140 11.33 -12.89 0.16
N PRO A 141 11.36 -14.23 0.11
CA PRO A 141 10.81 -15.00 -1.01
C PRO A 141 9.27 -15.00 -1.07
N ASP A 142 8.59 -14.83 0.06
CA ASP A 142 7.13 -14.90 0.13
C ASP A 142 6.44 -13.56 -0.19
N ASP A 143 7.20 -12.52 -0.52
CA ASP A 143 6.65 -11.27 -1.01
C ASP A 143 6.14 -11.46 -2.45
N SER A 144 5.19 -10.63 -2.84
CA SER A 144 4.52 -10.75 -4.13
C SER A 144 4.12 -9.40 -4.71
N THR A 145 3.64 -9.42 -5.94
CA THR A 145 2.97 -8.27 -6.53
C THR A 145 1.55 -8.64 -6.98
N ILE A 146 0.68 -7.65 -7.02
CA ILE A 146 -0.69 -7.75 -7.56
C ILE A 146 -0.98 -6.57 -8.47
N TYR A 147 -2.05 -6.65 -9.27
CA TYR A 147 -2.65 -5.48 -9.91
C TYR A 147 -3.76 -4.90 -9.02
N PRO A 148 -3.47 -3.81 -8.28
CA PRO A 148 -4.32 -3.38 -7.18
C PRO A 148 -5.74 -2.96 -7.58
N PRO A 149 -6.01 -2.30 -8.74
CA PRO A 149 -7.38 -1.96 -9.12
C PRO A 149 -8.28 -3.18 -9.31
N CYS A 150 -7.76 -4.26 -9.90
CA CYS A 150 -8.52 -5.50 -10.06
C CYS A 150 -8.71 -6.23 -8.73
N ALA A 151 -7.72 -6.18 -7.83
CA ALA A 151 -7.86 -6.70 -6.48
C ALA A 151 -8.94 -5.95 -5.67
N ALA A 152 -8.97 -4.61 -5.75
CA ALA A 152 -10.01 -3.80 -5.10
C ALA A 152 -11.42 -4.13 -5.64
N ARG A 153 -11.54 -4.29 -6.96
CA ARG A 153 -12.81 -4.70 -7.58
C ARG A 153 -13.24 -6.08 -7.10
N TRP A 154 -12.36 -7.05 -7.12
CA TRP A 154 -12.64 -8.41 -6.67
C TRP A 154 -13.10 -8.46 -5.21
N LEU A 155 -12.46 -7.70 -4.30
CA LEU A 155 -12.89 -7.60 -2.91
C LEU A 155 -14.31 -7.01 -2.78
N LEU A 156 -14.62 -5.95 -3.55
CA LEU A 156 -15.96 -5.34 -3.54
C LEU A 156 -17.02 -6.26 -4.11
N GLU A 157 -16.73 -7.00 -5.17
CA GLU A 157 -17.65 -7.99 -5.74
C GLU A 157 -17.97 -9.09 -4.71
N ARG A 158 -16.98 -9.57 -3.98
CA ARG A 158 -17.16 -10.54 -2.89
C ARG A 158 -17.99 -9.99 -1.74
N SER A 159 -17.84 -8.70 -1.42
CA SER A 159 -18.60 -8.06 -0.35
C SER A 159 -20.09 -7.97 -0.64
N ARG A 160 -20.50 -7.99 -1.92
CA ARG A 160 -21.88 -7.71 -2.37
C ARG A 160 -22.42 -6.40 -1.77
N ALA A 161 -21.54 -5.43 -1.45
CA ALA A 161 -21.94 -4.15 -0.92
C ALA A 161 -22.75 -3.35 -1.94
N ASP A 162 -23.70 -2.56 -1.47
CA ASP A 162 -24.41 -1.61 -2.31
C ASP A 162 -23.47 -0.47 -2.71
N MET A 163 -23.16 -0.39 -4.02
CA MET A 163 -22.26 0.63 -4.57
C MET A 163 -23.03 1.91 -4.92
N ILE A 164 -22.62 3.02 -4.31
CA ILE A 164 -23.20 4.35 -4.56
C ILE A 164 -22.17 5.19 -5.32
N ARG A 165 -22.48 5.46 -6.59
CA ARG A 165 -21.59 6.20 -7.51
C ARG A 165 -21.70 7.70 -7.29
N GLU A 166 -21.32 8.13 -6.08
CA GLU A 166 -21.37 9.53 -5.65
C GLU A 166 -20.29 9.84 -4.64
N ALA A 167 -19.81 11.07 -4.64
CA ALA A 167 -18.80 11.53 -3.71
C ALA A 167 -19.39 11.81 -2.33
N ALA A 168 -18.69 11.41 -1.28
CA ALA A 168 -18.96 11.89 0.07
C ALA A 168 -18.64 13.40 0.14
N ALA A 169 -19.58 14.18 0.65
CA ALA A 169 -19.41 15.61 0.95
C ALA A 169 -19.04 15.84 2.41
N ALA A 170 -19.51 14.96 3.31
CA ALA A 170 -19.20 14.96 4.72
C ALA A 170 -19.43 13.58 5.31
N ILE A 171 -18.72 13.28 6.38
CA ILE A 171 -18.91 12.07 7.19
C ILE A 171 -19.18 12.49 8.63
N ALA A 172 -20.21 11.90 9.20
CA ALA A 172 -20.57 12.03 10.60
C ALA A 172 -20.76 10.65 11.23
N PRO A 173 -20.80 10.52 12.56
CA PRO A 173 -21.09 9.25 13.21
C PRO A 173 -22.36 8.60 12.69
N GLY A 174 -22.23 7.45 12.02
CA GLY A 174 -23.33 6.70 11.42
C GLY A 174 -23.96 7.31 10.16
N GLU A 175 -23.36 8.34 9.55
CA GLU A 175 -23.93 8.97 8.35
C GLU A 175 -22.83 9.39 7.35
N ILE A 176 -23.05 9.15 6.07
CA ILE A 176 -22.28 9.76 4.97
C ILE A 176 -23.22 10.64 4.17
N ARG A 177 -22.92 11.93 4.07
CA ARG A 177 -23.62 12.89 3.19
C ARG A 177 -22.96 12.91 1.83
N LEU A 178 -23.77 12.84 0.78
CA LEU A 178 -23.31 12.81 -0.59
C LEU A 178 -23.37 14.20 -1.22
N ARG A 179 -22.53 14.46 -2.21
CA ARG A 179 -22.49 15.77 -2.91
C ARG A 179 -23.80 16.11 -3.63
N ASN A 180 -24.56 15.12 -4.08
CA ASN A 180 -25.87 15.33 -4.70
C ASN A 180 -27.01 15.65 -3.69
N GLY A 181 -26.70 15.83 -2.42
CA GLY A 181 -27.65 16.08 -1.33
C GLY A 181 -28.27 14.82 -0.71
N GLY A 182 -28.00 13.63 -1.26
CA GLY A 182 -28.40 12.36 -0.65
C GLY A 182 -27.58 12.02 0.60
N LYS A 183 -28.02 10.97 1.30
CA LYS A 183 -27.29 10.44 2.46
C LYS A 183 -27.34 8.93 2.54
N ILE A 184 -26.36 8.35 3.20
CA ILE A 184 -26.30 6.95 3.58
C ILE A 184 -26.32 6.90 5.10
N SER A 185 -27.38 6.34 5.68
CA SER A 185 -27.49 6.11 7.12
C SER A 185 -26.98 4.71 7.46
N ALA A 186 -26.19 4.59 8.53
CA ALA A 186 -25.62 3.32 8.97
C ALA A 186 -25.43 3.27 10.50
N GLY A 187 -25.19 2.09 11.04
CA GLY A 187 -24.73 1.95 12.42
C GLY A 187 -23.36 2.61 12.61
N VAL A 188 -22.44 2.38 11.65
CA VAL A 188 -21.08 2.92 11.64
C VAL A 188 -20.75 3.52 10.28
N ALA A 189 -20.11 4.68 10.26
CA ALA A 189 -19.49 5.26 9.07
C ALA A 189 -17.97 5.06 9.10
N VAL A 190 -17.36 4.68 7.97
CA VAL A 190 -15.91 4.46 7.84
C VAL A 190 -15.34 5.43 6.81
N ASN A 191 -14.35 6.22 7.19
CA ASN A 191 -13.57 7.04 6.29
C ASN A 191 -12.36 6.26 5.75
N ALA A 192 -12.46 5.79 4.51
CA ALA A 192 -11.40 5.08 3.77
C ALA A 192 -10.94 5.87 2.52
N THR A 193 -11.05 7.21 2.55
CA THR A 193 -10.75 8.09 1.41
C THR A 193 -9.26 8.40 1.21
N GLY A 194 -8.37 7.67 1.91
CA GLY A 194 -6.93 7.79 1.74
C GLY A 194 -6.40 9.20 2.01
N ALA A 195 -5.67 9.78 1.07
CA ALA A 195 -5.06 11.10 1.23
C ALA A 195 -6.06 12.27 1.34
N TRP A 196 -7.34 12.03 1.06
CA TRP A 196 -8.44 12.99 1.21
C TRP A 196 -9.21 12.84 2.54
N SER A 197 -8.80 11.93 3.40
CA SER A 197 -9.46 11.68 4.69
C SER A 197 -9.58 12.92 5.59
N PRO A 198 -8.61 13.86 5.66
CA PRO A 198 -8.73 15.07 6.47
C PRO A 198 -9.82 16.03 6.02
N GLU A 199 -10.18 16.00 4.72
CA GLU A 199 -11.26 16.84 4.18
C GLU A 199 -12.64 16.41 4.73
N LEU A 200 -12.80 15.12 5.06
CA LEU A 200 -14.05 14.54 5.55
C LEU A 200 -14.03 14.28 7.07
N THR A 201 -12.86 14.21 7.67
CA THR A 201 -12.68 14.07 9.12
C THR A 201 -11.58 15.04 9.57
N PRO A 202 -11.94 16.32 9.82
CA PRO A 202 -10.97 17.33 10.27
C PRO A 202 -10.26 16.95 11.57
N GLY A 203 -9.02 17.39 11.71
CA GLY A 203 -8.23 17.17 12.93
C GLY A 203 -7.39 15.87 12.93
N ILE A 204 -7.46 15.04 11.89
CA ILE A 204 -6.55 13.91 11.75
C ILE A 204 -5.26 14.33 11.01
N GLU A 205 -4.12 13.79 11.46
CA GLU A 205 -2.83 14.07 10.85
C GLU A 205 -2.51 13.09 9.72
N VAL A 206 -3.11 13.31 8.56
CA VAL A 206 -2.80 12.61 7.30
C VAL A 206 -2.43 13.64 6.26
N ARG A 207 -1.26 13.49 5.63
CA ARG A 207 -0.74 14.42 4.62
C ARG A 207 -0.61 13.74 3.27
N LYS A 208 -0.89 14.49 2.21
CA LYS A 208 -0.63 14.06 0.83
C LYS A 208 0.87 13.98 0.59
N ARG A 209 1.33 12.86 0.07
CA ARG A 209 2.72 12.63 -0.32
C ARG A 209 2.76 12.13 -1.74
N LYS A 210 3.09 13.03 -2.66
CA LYS A 210 3.11 12.75 -4.10
C LYS A 210 4.26 11.82 -4.46
N GLY A 211 4.02 10.92 -5.41
CA GLY A 211 5.05 10.06 -5.98
C GLY A 211 4.86 9.89 -7.48
N HIS A 212 5.96 9.71 -8.21
CA HIS A 212 6.00 9.43 -9.65
C HIS A 212 6.29 7.96 -9.88
N LEU A 213 5.73 7.41 -10.93
CA LEU A 213 6.01 6.07 -11.44
C LEU A 213 6.11 6.09 -12.97
N ALA A 214 6.83 5.10 -13.51
CA ALA A 214 6.91 4.81 -14.92
C ALA A 214 6.69 3.31 -15.17
N ILE A 215 6.14 2.94 -16.32
CA ILE A 215 6.02 1.55 -16.76
C ILE A 215 6.58 1.41 -18.16
N THR A 216 7.34 0.35 -18.39
CA THR A 216 7.93 0.02 -19.69
C THR A 216 6.94 -0.71 -20.59
N ASP A 217 7.29 -0.87 -21.86
CA ASP A 217 6.74 -1.92 -22.70
C ASP A 217 7.15 -3.31 -22.16
N ARG A 218 6.75 -4.39 -22.82
CA ARG A 218 6.93 -5.75 -22.33
C ARG A 218 8.34 -6.25 -22.61
N TYR A 219 9.05 -6.58 -21.53
CA TYR A 219 10.39 -7.20 -21.51
C TYR A 219 10.36 -8.36 -20.50
N PRO A 220 9.73 -9.51 -20.86
CA PRO A 220 9.55 -10.63 -19.94
C PRO A 220 10.88 -11.15 -19.41
N GLY A 221 10.99 -11.28 -18.08
CA GLY A 221 12.18 -11.78 -17.40
C GLY A 221 13.32 -10.77 -17.24
N PHE A 222 13.16 -9.52 -17.69
CA PHE A 222 14.15 -8.47 -17.47
C PHE A 222 14.33 -8.13 -15.98
N VAL A 223 13.27 -8.12 -15.21
CA VAL A 223 13.27 -8.10 -13.75
C VAL A 223 12.52 -9.33 -13.27
N ARG A 224 13.08 -10.07 -12.31
CA ARG A 224 12.53 -11.34 -11.83
C ARG A 224 11.90 -11.21 -10.44
N HIS A 225 12.46 -10.33 -9.58
CA HIS A 225 11.99 -10.04 -8.23
C HIS A 225 11.58 -8.58 -8.13
N VAL A 226 10.84 -8.23 -7.08
CA VAL A 226 10.74 -6.82 -6.70
C VAL A 226 12.11 -6.38 -6.18
N LEU A 227 12.68 -5.35 -6.79
CA LEU A 227 13.98 -4.78 -6.42
C LEU A 227 13.77 -3.44 -5.72
N VAL A 228 14.35 -3.28 -4.55
CA VAL A 228 14.33 -2.03 -3.78
C VAL A 228 15.74 -1.78 -3.24
N GLU A 229 16.28 -0.58 -3.44
CA GLU A 229 17.54 -0.23 -2.79
C GLU A 229 17.39 -0.20 -1.27
N LEU A 230 18.33 -0.77 -0.55
CA LEU A 230 18.29 -0.77 0.92
C LEU A 230 18.50 0.64 1.50
N GLY A 231 19.34 1.44 0.84
CA GLY A 231 19.55 2.87 1.16
C GLY A 231 18.27 3.71 1.15
N TYR A 232 17.20 3.23 0.52
CA TYR A 232 15.86 3.80 0.61
C TYR A 232 15.38 3.98 2.05
N LEU A 233 15.71 3.06 2.94
CA LEU A 233 15.35 3.14 4.35
C LEU A 233 16.01 4.35 5.02
N LYS A 234 17.28 4.67 4.66
CA LYS A 234 17.98 5.87 5.14
C LYS A 234 17.32 7.16 4.65
N SER A 235 16.88 7.21 3.39
CA SER A 235 16.23 8.39 2.79
C SER A 235 14.74 8.48 3.11
N ALA A 236 14.09 7.38 3.45
CA ALA A 236 12.67 7.30 3.81
C ALA A 236 12.33 8.02 5.13
N HIS A 237 13.33 8.26 5.97
CA HIS A 237 13.16 8.91 7.27
C HIS A 237 13.05 10.44 7.20
N SER A 238 13.38 11.07 6.07
CA SER A 238 13.15 12.51 5.89
C SER A 238 11.68 12.79 5.62
N LEU A 239 11.01 13.43 6.57
CA LEU A 239 9.63 13.91 6.43
C LEU A 239 9.54 15.28 5.73
N THR A 240 10.66 15.89 5.36
CA THR A 240 10.73 17.29 4.94
C THR A 240 11.40 17.53 3.59
N SER A 241 12.08 16.54 3.01
CA SER A 241 12.79 16.71 1.75
C SER A 241 12.27 15.77 0.65
N ASP A 242 12.28 16.28 -0.58
CA ASP A 242 12.02 15.51 -1.77
C ASP A 242 13.09 14.42 -1.97
N SER A 243 12.67 13.20 -2.22
CA SER A 243 13.58 12.07 -2.41
C SER A 243 13.17 11.17 -3.56
N VAL A 244 14.15 10.47 -4.11
CA VAL A 244 13.97 9.39 -5.08
C VAL A 244 14.64 8.13 -4.57
N ALA A 245 14.16 6.98 -5.00
CA ALA A 245 14.74 5.70 -4.66
C ALA A 245 14.59 4.71 -5.83
N PHE A 246 15.54 3.81 -5.98
CA PHE A 246 15.44 2.70 -6.91
C PHE A 246 14.41 1.69 -6.43
N ASN A 247 13.41 1.46 -7.27
CA ASN A 247 12.46 0.37 -7.12
C ASN A 247 12.05 -0.10 -8.52
N ALA A 248 12.27 -1.38 -8.82
CA ALA A 248 11.85 -2.01 -10.07
C ALA A 248 11.03 -3.26 -9.75
N GLN A 249 9.87 -3.39 -10.39
CA GLN A 249 8.97 -4.51 -10.15
C GLN A 249 8.57 -5.20 -11.45
N PRO A 250 8.62 -6.54 -11.51
CA PRO A 250 8.08 -7.29 -12.63
C PRO A 250 6.55 -7.26 -12.59
N ARG A 251 5.94 -7.19 -13.78
CA ARG A 251 4.52 -7.45 -13.97
C ARG A 251 4.35 -8.82 -14.62
N ARG A 252 3.29 -9.52 -14.26
CA ARG A 252 2.97 -10.82 -14.89
C ARG A 252 2.82 -10.70 -16.40
N THR A 253 2.46 -9.53 -16.90
CA THR A 253 2.35 -9.18 -18.32
C THR A 253 3.69 -8.90 -19.00
N GLY A 254 4.81 -8.93 -18.27
CA GLY A 254 6.16 -8.75 -18.77
C GLY A 254 6.66 -7.30 -18.76
N GLN A 255 5.87 -6.33 -18.34
CA GLN A 255 6.33 -4.95 -18.16
C GLN A 255 7.16 -4.82 -16.89
N VAL A 256 8.00 -3.78 -16.85
CA VAL A 256 8.74 -3.38 -15.65
C VAL A 256 8.15 -2.07 -15.13
N LEU A 257 7.75 -2.07 -13.87
CA LEU A 257 7.27 -0.90 -13.17
C LEU A 257 8.43 -0.25 -12.41
N LEU A 258 8.68 1.03 -12.67
CA LEU A 258 9.81 1.78 -12.09
C LEU A 258 9.31 2.87 -11.14
N GLY A 259 9.96 3.01 -10.02
CA GLY A 259 9.71 3.98 -8.97
C GLY A 259 10.92 4.16 -8.08
N SER A 260 10.82 4.98 -7.10
CA SER A 260 9.74 5.86 -6.74
C SER A 260 10.27 7.22 -6.33
N SER A 261 9.41 8.22 -6.34
CA SER A 261 9.72 9.53 -5.77
C SER A 261 8.80 9.85 -4.59
N ARG A 262 9.20 10.85 -3.80
CA ARG A 262 8.44 11.38 -2.67
C ARG A 262 8.56 12.88 -2.64
N GLN A 263 7.41 13.57 -2.61
CA GLN A 263 7.33 15.02 -2.50
C GLN A 263 6.23 15.40 -1.50
N PHE A 264 6.53 16.35 -0.64
CA PHE A 264 5.57 16.98 0.27
C PHE A 264 5.19 18.38 -0.21
N GLY A 265 3.99 18.85 0.19
CA GLY A 265 3.54 20.20 -0.14
C GLY A 265 3.12 20.40 -1.58
N VAL A 266 3.07 19.34 -2.38
CA VAL A 266 2.58 19.37 -3.77
C VAL A 266 1.21 18.68 -3.82
N GLU A 267 0.20 19.43 -4.22
CA GLU A 267 -1.20 18.94 -4.22
C GLU A 267 -1.76 18.68 -5.63
N ASP A 268 -1.07 19.13 -6.66
CA ASP A 268 -1.45 18.85 -8.03
C ASP A 268 -0.95 17.47 -8.49
N GLY A 269 -1.69 16.83 -9.41
CA GLY A 269 -1.36 15.54 -10.00
C GLY A 269 -0.44 15.61 -11.22
N ALA A 270 0.11 16.79 -11.57
CA ALA A 270 0.96 16.95 -12.73
C ALA A 270 2.28 16.18 -12.59
N ILE A 271 2.81 15.69 -13.71
CA ILE A 271 4.13 15.06 -13.74
C ILE A 271 5.18 16.17 -13.71
N GLU A 272 6.04 16.16 -12.69
CA GLU A 272 7.20 17.03 -12.64
C GLU A 272 8.38 16.37 -13.37
N ALA A 273 8.75 16.92 -14.52
CA ALA A 273 9.77 16.33 -15.38
C ALA A 273 11.14 16.18 -14.70
N ALA A 274 11.53 17.14 -13.87
CA ALA A 274 12.79 17.09 -13.13
C ALA A 274 12.81 15.95 -12.11
N MET A 275 11.71 15.75 -11.37
CA MET A 275 11.57 14.68 -10.40
C MET A 275 11.52 13.31 -11.08
N LEU A 276 10.76 13.20 -12.17
CA LEU A 276 10.71 11.98 -12.98
C LEU A 276 12.09 11.60 -13.51
N ARG A 277 12.83 12.57 -14.04
CA ARG A 277 14.21 12.34 -14.51
C ARG A 277 15.10 11.83 -13.37
N ARG A 278 15.15 12.51 -12.23
CA ARG A 278 15.93 12.07 -11.06
C ARG A 278 15.60 10.64 -10.65
N MET A 279 14.31 10.27 -10.68
CA MET A 279 13.87 8.91 -10.36
C MET A 279 14.37 7.88 -11.38
N LEU A 280 14.29 8.19 -12.66
CA LEU A 280 14.77 7.30 -13.72
C LEU A 280 16.29 7.19 -13.73
N ASP A 281 17.01 8.30 -13.53
CA ASP A 281 18.46 8.31 -13.37
C ASP A 281 18.89 7.40 -12.20
N ARG A 282 18.18 7.49 -11.06
CA ARG A 282 18.42 6.59 -9.91
C ARG A 282 18.16 5.11 -10.26
N CYS A 283 17.15 4.80 -11.04
CA CYS A 283 16.92 3.45 -11.50
C CYS A 283 18.06 2.94 -12.40
N GLN A 284 18.57 3.79 -13.30
CA GLN A 284 19.67 3.45 -14.20
C GLN A 284 21.01 3.29 -13.47
N GLU A 285 21.23 3.98 -12.33
CA GLU A 285 22.41 3.73 -11.47
C GLU A 285 22.47 2.27 -10.97
N TYR A 286 21.33 1.63 -10.73
CA TYR A 286 21.26 0.23 -10.32
C TYR A 286 21.15 -0.73 -11.51
N MET A 287 20.46 -0.33 -12.57
CA MET A 287 20.18 -1.15 -13.75
C MET A 287 20.44 -0.32 -15.02
N PRO A 288 21.71 -0.19 -15.47
CA PRO A 288 22.05 0.65 -16.63
C PRO A 288 21.30 0.29 -17.92
N GLU A 289 20.99 -0.98 -18.14
CA GLU A 289 20.27 -1.44 -19.32
C GLU A 289 18.82 -0.94 -19.41
N LEU A 290 18.26 -0.38 -18.34
CA LEU A 290 16.96 0.33 -18.37
C LEU A 290 16.95 1.48 -19.38
N ALA A 291 18.11 2.08 -19.68
CA ALA A 291 18.23 3.13 -20.67
C ALA A 291 17.82 2.70 -22.10
N ALA A 292 17.88 1.40 -22.40
CA ALA A 292 17.48 0.83 -23.70
C ALA A 292 15.99 0.46 -23.78
N LEU A 293 15.25 0.51 -22.65
CA LEU A 293 13.85 0.14 -22.62
C LEU A 293 12.94 1.33 -22.96
N THR A 294 11.81 1.02 -23.60
CA THR A 294 10.79 2.03 -23.90
C THR A 294 9.80 2.16 -22.74
N ALA A 295 9.70 3.34 -22.16
CA ALA A 295 8.60 3.67 -21.25
C ALA A 295 7.34 4.00 -22.04
N ILE A 296 6.22 3.36 -21.70
CA ILE A 296 4.92 3.56 -22.38
C ILE A 296 3.99 4.48 -21.61
N ARG A 297 4.21 4.67 -20.31
CA ARG A 297 3.39 5.54 -19.48
C ARG A 297 4.14 6.00 -18.24
N THR A 298 3.87 7.24 -17.84
CA THR A 298 4.26 7.81 -16.54
C THR A 298 3.03 8.41 -15.87
N TRP A 299 2.99 8.41 -14.53
CA TRP A 299 1.90 9.00 -13.75
C TRP A 299 2.36 9.37 -12.34
N THR A 300 1.47 10.02 -11.62
CA THR A 300 1.64 10.38 -10.23
C THR A 300 0.51 9.84 -9.38
N GLY A 301 0.72 9.81 -8.07
CA GLY A 301 -0.31 9.50 -7.08
C GLY A 301 0.03 10.06 -5.72
N PHE A 302 -0.94 10.07 -4.83
CA PHE A 302 -0.82 10.62 -3.48
C PHE A 302 -0.93 9.51 -2.44
N ARG A 303 0.15 9.29 -1.69
CA ARG A 303 0.12 8.46 -0.49
C ARG A 303 -0.52 9.24 0.65
N ALA A 304 -1.24 8.55 1.50
CA ALA A 304 -1.80 9.07 2.75
C ALA A 304 -0.77 8.87 3.86
N ALA A 305 0.08 9.86 4.11
CA ALA A 305 1.18 9.76 5.07
C ALA A 305 0.76 10.25 6.47
N THR A 306 1.08 9.46 7.49
CA THR A 306 0.99 9.81 8.91
C THR A 306 2.36 10.14 9.49
N PRO A 307 2.48 10.93 10.56
CA PRO A 307 3.77 11.28 11.17
C PRO A 307 4.58 10.06 11.63
N ASP A 308 3.92 9.06 12.20
CA ASP A 308 4.51 7.83 12.74
C ASP A 308 4.55 6.66 11.76
N LYS A 309 4.17 6.90 10.50
CA LYS A 309 4.12 5.91 9.40
C LYS A 309 3.18 4.71 9.65
N LEU A 310 2.37 4.74 10.71
CA LEU A 310 1.35 3.73 10.98
C LEU A 310 -0.03 4.22 10.54
N PRO A 311 -0.87 3.36 9.97
CA PRO A 311 -2.22 3.75 9.57
C PRO A 311 -3.12 4.08 10.77
N LEU A 312 -4.18 4.81 10.51
CA LEU A 312 -5.28 5.07 11.43
C LEU A 312 -6.38 4.05 11.16
N ILE A 313 -6.56 3.07 12.06
CA ILE A 313 -7.51 1.97 11.90
C ILE A 313 -8.33 1.83 13.19
N GLY A 314 -9.61 2.13 13.14
CA GLY A 314 -10.50 1.97 14.28
C GLY A 314 -11.40 3.16 14.55
N PRO A 315 -12.13 3.14 15.69
CA PRO A 315 -13.05 4.20 16.04
C PRO A 315 -12.33 5.51 16.39
N THR A 316 -12.96 6.62 16.08
CA THR A 316 -12.61 7.94 16.62
C THR A 316 -13.09 8.07 18.06
N ALA A 317 -13.17 9.29 18.59
CA ALA A 317 -13.81 9.53 19.88
C ALA A 317 -15.31 9.14 19.89
N ASP A 318 -15.98 9.17 18.73
CA ASP A 318 -17.33 8.60 18.57
C ASP A 318 -17.22 7.18 17.99
N PRO A 319 -17.74 6.17 18.68
CA PRO A 319 -17.64 4.76 18.24
C PRO A 319 -18.43 4.44 16.96
N ARG A 320 -19.22 5.36 16.43
CA ARG A 320 -19.92 5.22 15.15
C ARG A 320 -19.21 5.86 13.98
N LEU A 321 -17.99 6.40 14.19
CA LEU A 321 -17.12 6.94 13.14
C LEU A 321 -15.75 6.27 13.22
N TYR A 322 -15.40 5.53 12.17
CA TYR A 322 -14.14 4.82 12.03
C TYR A 322 -13.24 5.46 10.99
N LEU A 323 -11.94 5.31 11.18
CA LEU A 323 -10.93 5.60 10.16
C LEU A 323 -10.32 4.29 9.64
N ALA A 324 -10.01 4.28 8.35
CA ALA A 324 -9.23 3.25 7.66
C ALA A 324 -8.34 3.95 6.61
N THR A 325 -7.33 4.68 7.07
CA THR A 325 -6.51 5.58 6.24
C THR A 325 -5.10 5.73 6.78
N GLY A 326 -4.26 6.55 6.15
CA GLY A 326 -2.91 6.81 6.64
C GLY A 326 -1.90 5.70 6.37
N HIS A 327 -2.16 4.81 5.44
CA HIS A 327 -1.34 3.63 5.15
C HIS A 327 -0.01 3.93 4.42
N GLU A 328 0.27 5.18 4.12
CA GLU A 328 1.45 5.62 3.38
C GLU A 328 1.63 4.84 2.06
N GLY A 329 2.78 4.19 1.85
CA GLY A 329 3.06 3.35 0.69
C GLY A 329 2.62 1.88 0.83
N LEU A 330 2.04 1.49 1.98
CA LEU A 330 1.74 0.10 2.32
C LEU A 330 0.25 -0.27 2.25
N GLY A 331 -0.62 0.64 1.77
CA GLY A 331 -2.06 0.41 1.77
C GLY A 331 -2.51 -0.82 1.00
N ILE A 332 -1.76 -1.24 -0.03
CA ILE A 332 -2.01 -2.47 -0.79
C ILE A 332 -1.72 -3.69 0.09
N THR A 333 -0.51 -3.74 0.65
CA THR A 333 -0.11 -4.81 1.58
C THR A 333 -1.08 -4.93 2.74
N THR A 334 -1.34 -3.83 3.46
CA THR A 334 -2.03 -3.82 4.75
C THR A 334 -3.55 -3.83 4.65
N SER A 335 -4.12 -3.79 3.45
CA SER A 335 -5.56 -3.65 3.22
C SER A 335 -6.39 -4.75 3.88
N LEU A 336 -5.99 -6.01 3.72
CA LEU A 336 -6.76 -7.15 4.27
C LEU A 336 -6.75 -7.16 5.79
N ALA A 337 -5.59 -6.92 6.43
CA ALA A 337 -5.52 -6.80 7.89
C ALA A 337 -6.34 -5.60 8.39
N THR A 338 -6.31 -4.47 7.67
CA THR A 338 -7.15 -3.31 7.99
C THR A 338 -8.63 -3.68 7.99
N GLY A 339 -9.09 -4.37 6.95
CA GLY A 339 -10.48 -4.85 6.87
C GLY A 339 -10.85 -5.76 8.05
N GLN A 340 -10.00 -6.72 8.38
CA GLN A 340 -10.22 -7.63 9.52
C GLN A 340 -10.26 -6.88 10.86
N LEU A 341 -9.33 -5.92 11.08
CA LEU A 341 -9.33 -5.10 12.30
C LEU A 341 -10.60 -4.26 12.43
N VAL A 342 -11.03 -3.60 11.36
CA VAL A 342 -12.27 -2.80 11.34
C VAL A 342 -13.48 -3.67 11.61
N ALA A 343 -13.64 -4.80 10.93
CA ALA A 343 -14.77 -5.69 11.10
C ALA A 343 -14.82 -6.29 12.50
N ALA A 344 -13.68 -6.73 13.05
CA ALA A 344 -13.61 -7.29 14.41
C ALA A 344 -14.02 -6.25 15.46
N GLN A 345 -13.52 -5.00 15.36
CA GLN A 345 -13.84 -3.92 16.29
C GLN A 345 -15.33 -3.52 16.21
N ILE A 346 -15.92 -3.42 15.01
CA ILE A 346 -17.35 -3.13 14.83
C ILE A 346 -18.22 -4.22 15.46
N CYS A 347 -17.80 -5.48 15.33
CA CYS A 347 -18.51 -6.63 15.89
C CYS A 347 -18.22 -6.88 17.39
N GLY A 348 -17.36 -6.07 18.05
CA GLY A 348 -16.94 -6.32 19.43
C GLY A 348 -16.17 -7.62 19.63
N ARG A 349 -15.45 -8.11 18.60
CA ARG A 349 -14.68 -9.35 18.64
C ARG A 349 -13.19 -9.05 18.90
N ALA A 350 -12.46 -10.02 19.44
CA ALA A 350 -11.00 -9.93 19.55
C ALA A 350 -10.36 -9.80 18.17
N THR A 351 -9.33 -8.95 18.08
CA THR A 351 -8.53 -8.78 16.87
C THR A 351 -7.38 -9.78 16.82
N ALA A 352 -6.99 -10.22 15.63
CA ALA A 352 -5.92 -11.21 15.44
C ALA A 352 -4.53 -10.68 15.80
N ILE A 353 -4.34 -9.36 15.73
CA ILE A 353 -3.15 -8.64 16.20
C ILE A 353 -3.59 -7.47 17.08
N PRO A 354 -2.73 -6.93 17.97
CA PRO A 354 -3.08 -5.76 18.78
C PRO A 354 -3.56 -4.59 17.91
N ALA A 355 -4.71 -3.99 18.25
CA ALA A 355 -5.28 -2.87 17.50
C ALA A 355 -4.76 -1.50 17.99
N GLU A 356 -4.29 -1.44 19.23
CA GLU A 356 -3.92 -0.21 19.93
C GLU A 356 -2.90 0.65 19.15
N PRO A 357 -1.86 0.06 18.51
CA PRO A 357 -0.88 0.84 17.76
C PRO A 357 -1.45 1.58 16.56
N TYR A 358 -2.65 1.22 16.10
CA TYR A 358 -3.26 1.79 14.90
C TYR A 358 -4.48 2.68 15.21
N LEU A 359 -4.90 2.77 16.48
CA LEU A 359 -6.07 3.56 16.85
C LEU A 359 -5.90 5.05 16.52
N PRO A 360 -6.95 5.71 16.02
CA PRO A 360 -6.90 7.15 15.68
C PRO A 360 -6.51 8.08 16.84
N GLY A 361 -6.84 7.69 18.08
CA GLY A 361 -6.55 8.47 19.30
C GLY A 361 -5.14 8.26 19.89
N ARG A 362 -4.27 7.44 19.24
CA ARG A 362 -2.91 7.24 19.73
C ARG A 362 -2.05 8.50 19.60
N LYS A 363 -1.01 8.63 20.42
CA LYS A 363 0.02 9.64 20.20
C LYS A 363 0.84 9.26 18.94
N GLN A 364 0.84 10.13 17.94
CA GLN A 364 1.63 9.96 16.73
C GLN A 364 3.00 10.62 16.94
N GLU A 365 3.96 9.88 17.46
CA GLU A 365 5.33 10.38 17.60
C GLU A 365 6.07 10.20 16.27
N ALA A 366 6.64 11.30 15.75
CA ALA A 366 7.45 11.24 14.53
C ALA A 366 8.76 10.50 14.83
N HIS A 367 9.04 9.43 14.07
CA HIS A 367 10.27 8.64 14.12
C HIS A 367 11.24 9.05 13.01
#